data_1149bcd6812e2c34c1a14d44b4fe5074
#
_entry.id   1149bcd6812e2c34c1a14d44b4fe5074
#
_cell.length_a   1.000
_cell.length_b   1.000
_cell.length_c   1.000
_cell.angle_alpha   90.00
_cell.angle_beta   90.00
_cell.angle_gamma   90.00
#
_symmetry.space_group_name_H-M   'P 1'
#
loop_
_entity.id
_entity.type
_entity.pdbx_description
1 polymer ?
#
loop_
_entity_poly.entity_id
_entity_poly.type
_entity_poly.pdbx_seq_one_letter_code
_entity_poly.pdbx_strand_id
1 'polypeptide(L)'
;MDFDPRQALTDERARSEKLLADVERSMRDVSDARQDANADDEHDPEGATLAWERGSLGAVRDDARNRLRLVDAALARVDAGTYGRCAVGGEPIPEARLAAVPWAATCVAHA
;
A
#
# COMPACT_ATOMS: atom_id res chain seq x y z
N MET A 1 14.39 6.43 -23.21
CA MET A 1 13.45 5.40 -22.75
C MET A 1 12.20 6.07 -22.23
N ASP A 2 11.07 5.66 -22.72
CA ASP A 2 9.82 6.34 -22.43
C ASP A 2 9.16 5.77 -21.20
N PHE A 3 9.07 6.60 -20.18
CA PHE A 3 8.32 6.25 -18.98
C PHE A 3 6.82 6.39 -19.26
N ASP A 4 6.08 5.30 -19.06
CA ASP A 4 4.63 5.28 -19.23
C ASP A 4 3.96 5.32 -17.85
N PRO A 5 3.48 6.49 -17.42
CA PRO A 5 2.87 6.62 -16.10
C PRO A 5 1.66 5.71 -15.89
N ARG A 6 0.79 5.62 -16.87
CA ARG A 6 -0.42 4.80 -16.75
C ARG A 6 -0.09 3.34 -16.55
N GLN A 7 0.86 2.82 -17.33
CA GLN A 7 1.27 1.43 -17.20
C GLN A 7 1.92 1.17 -15.84
N ALA A 8 2.83 2.04 -15.42
CA ALA A 8 3.51 1.90 -14.15
C ALA A 8 2.52 1.92 -12.98
N LEU A 9 1.52 2.83 -13.03
CA LEU A 9 0.50 2.93 -11.99
C LEU A 9 -0.45 1.75 -12.00
N THR A 10 -0.83 1.27 -13.17
CA THR A 10 -1.69 0.09 -13.30
C THR A 10 -1.00 -1.15 -12.73
N ASP A 11 0.30 -1.31 -13.03
CA ASP A 11 1.08 -2.43 -12.50
C ASP A 11 1.20 -2.35 -10.98
N GLU A 12 1.45 -1.17 -10.44
CA GLU A 12 1.53 -0.97 -8.99
C GLU A 12 0.18 -1.22 -8.32
N ARG A 13 -0.91 -0.80 -8.96
CA ARG A 13 -2.25 -1.05 -8.45
C ARG A 13 -2.51 -2.55 -8.31
N ALA A 14 -2.14 -3.31 -9.34
CA ALA A 14 -2.32 -4.76 -9.32
C ALA A 14 -1.50 -5.42 -8.22
N ARG A 15 -0.25 -4.98 -8.03
CA ARG A 15 0.62 -5.51 -6.96
C ARG A 15 0.04 -5.19 -5.58
N SER A 16 -0.45 -3.98 -5.38
CA SER A 16 -1.00 -3.56 -4.10
C SER A 16 -2.32 -4.26 -3.79
N GLU A 17 -3.17 -4.47 -4.79
CA GLU A 17 -4.40 -5.24 -4.62
C GLU A 17 -4.13 -6.68 -4.24
N LYS A 18 -3.13 -7.31 -4.89
CA LYS A 18 -2.75 -8.68 -4.58
C LYS A 18 -2.20 -8.77 -3.16
N LEU A 19 -1.32 -7.86 -2.79
CA LEU A 19 -0.77 -7.83 -1.44
C LEU A 19 -1.87 -7.66 -0.40
N LEU A 20 -2.80 -6.74 -0.64
CA LEU A 20 -3.93 -6.51 0.27
C LEU A 20 -4.78 -7.76 0.44
N ALA A 21 -5.11 -8.44 -0.66
CA ALA A 21 -5.90 -9.67 -0.62
C ALA A 21 -5.17 -10.77 0.16
N ASP A 22 -3.87 -10.93 -0.09
CA ASP A 22 -3.05 -11.94 0.59
C ASP A 22 -2.95 -11.65 2.10
N VAL A 23 -2.74 -10.40 2.47
CA VAL A 23 -2.64 -9.98 3.88
C VAL A 23 -3.98 -10.16 4.59
N GLU A 24 -5.07 -9.79 3.96
CA GLU A 24 -6.40 -9.95 4.56
C GLU A 24 -6.74 -11.42 4.78
N ARG A 25 -6.34 -12.29 3.86
CA ARG A 25 -6.49 -13.73 4.03
C ARG A 25 -5.66 -14.22 5.22
N SER A 26 -4.39 -13.79 5.30
CA SER A 26 -3.52 -14.15 6.42
C SER A 26 -4.07 -13.66 7.76
N MET A 27 -4.66 -12.48 7.80
CA MET A 27 -5.28 -11.94 9.00
C MET A 27 -6.48 -12.76 9.45
N ARG A 28 -7.28 -13.25 8.50
CA ARG A 28 -8.38 -14.16 8.83
C ARG A 28 -7.87 -15.46 9.41
N ASP A 29 -6.81 -16.03 8.81
CA ASP A 29 -6.21 -17.26 9.29
C ASP A 29 -5.65 -17.11 10.71
N VAL A 30 -4.99 -15.99 11.00
CA VAL A 30 -4.48 -15.67 12.34
C VAL A 30 -5.63 -15.50 13.33
N SER A 31 -6.70 -14.82 12.94
CA SER A 31 -7.90 -14.66 13.78
C SER A 31 -8.52 -16.02 14.14
N ASP A 32 -8.65 -16.90 13.14
CA ASP A 32 -9.23 -18.23 13.35
C ASP A 32 -8.36 -19.06 14.27
N ALA A 33 -7.05 -19.05 14.05
CA ALA A 33 -6.11 -19.76 14.92
C ALA A 33 -6.14 -19.23 16.36
N ARG A 34 -6.29 -17.92 16.53
CA ARG A 34 -6.39 -17.29 17.84
C ARG A 34 -7.66 -17.69 18.58
N GLN A 35 -8.78 -17.77 17.86
CA GLN A 35 -10.04 -18.23 18.46
C GLN A 35 -9.92 -19.67 18.94
N ASP A 36 -9.33 -20.54 18.15
CA ASP A 36 -9.10 -21.94 18.52
C ASP A 36 -8.18 -22.04 19.74
N ALA A 37 -7.10 -21.28 19.77
CA ALA A 37 -6.16 -21.26 20.88
C ALA A 37 -6.82 -20.78 22.17
N ASN A 38 -7.66 -19.73 22.11
CA ASN A 38 -8.36 -19.18 23.27
C ASN A 38 -9.40 -20.13 23.84
N ALA A 39 -9.90 -21.07 23.05
CA ALA A 39 -10.88 -22.06 23.51
C ALA A 39 -10.27 -23.10 24.45
N ASP A 40 -8.96 -23.31 24.38
CA ASP A 40 -8.28 -24.42 25.06
C ASP A 40 -7.47 -24.02 26.28
N ASP A 41 -7.04 -22.76 26.45
CA ASP A 41 -6.15 -22.40 27.56
C ASP A 41 -6.18 -20.93 27.92
N GLU A 42 -6.15 -20.66 29.24
CA GLU A 42 -6.08 -19.30 29.80
C GLU A 42 -4.68 -18.71 29.75
N HIS A 43 -3.64 -19.55 29.66
CA HIS A 43 -2.23 -19.13 29.57
C HIS A 43 -1.65 -19.59 28.26
N ASP A 44 -1.68 -18.70 27.28
CA ASP A 44 -1.36 -19.09 25.94
C ASP A 44 -0.25 -18.21 25.34
N PRO A 45 1.04 -18.67 25.39
CA PRO A 45 2.12 -18.00 24.70
C PRO A 45 1.88 -17.89 23.18
N GLU A 46 1.16 -18.87 22.62
CA GLU A 46 0.80 -18.88 21.21
C GLU A 46 -0.20 -17.78 20.90
N GLY A 47 -1.13 -17.49 21.80
CA GLY A 47 -2.07 -16.38 21.66
C GLY A 47 -1.38 -15.04 21.60
N ALA A 48 -0.33 -14.81 22.38
CA ALA A 48 0.47 -13.60 22.35
C ALA A 48 1.21 -13.46 21.02
N THR A 49 1.77 -14.55 20.49
CA THR A 49 2.44 -14.58 19.19
C THR A 49 1.46 -14.26 18.06
N LEU A 50 0.27 -14.86 18.08
CA LEU A 50 -0.76 -14.61 17.08
C LEU A 50 -1.23 -13.16 17.11
N ALA A 51 -1.35 -12.57 18.29
CA ALA A 51 -1.72 -11.16 18.44
C ALA A 51 -0.67 -10.25 17.82
N TRP A 52 0.62 -10.57 18.00
CA TRP A 52 1.71 -9.83 17.40
C TRP A 52 1.70 -9.94 15.87
N GLU A 53 1.50 -11.14 15.33
CA GLU A 53 1.37 -11.37 13.89
C GLU A 53 0.22 -10.57 13.31
N ARG A 54 -0.93 -10.56 13.97
CA ARG A 54 -2.09 -9.80 13.52
C ARG A 54 -1.79 -8.30 13.48
N GLY A 55 -1.07 -7.78 14.46
CA GLY A 55 -0.66 -6.37 14.48
C GLY A 55 0.27 -6.04 13.33
N SER A 56 1.25 -6.90 13.05
CA SER A 56 2.20 -6.72 11.94
C SER A 56 1.49 -6.77 10.59
N LEU A 57 0.57 -7.74 10.41
CA LEU A 57 -0.23 -7.84 9.19
C LEU A 57 -1.15 -6.63 9.02
N GLY A 58 -1.70 -6.11 10.13
CA GLY A 58 -2.53 -4.92 10.09
C GLY A 58 -1.78 -3.70 9.57
N ALA A 59 -0.51 -3.54 9.95
CA ALA A 59 0.33 -2.46 9.45
C ALA A 59 0.57 -2.61 7.94
N VAL A 60 0.85 -3.81 7.47
CA VAL A 60 1.04 -4.08 6.03
C VAL A 60 -0.26 -3.82 5.26
N ARG A 61 -1.41 -4.24 5.81
CA ARG A 61 -2.71 -3.96 5.22
C ARG A 61 -2.94 -2.48 5.04
N ASP A 62 -2.67 -1.70 6.09
CA ASP A 62 -2.89 -0.26 6.07
C ASP A 62 -1.98 0.42 5.04
N ASP A 63 -0.73 -0.01 4.93
CA ASP A 63 0.20 0.48 3.92
C ASP A 63 -0.29 0.16 2.50
N ALA A 64 -0.78 -1.06 2.27
CA ALA A 64 -1.30 -1.46 0.96
C ALA A 64 -2.54 -0.63 0.58
N ARG A 65 -3.45 -0.41 1.53
CA ARG A 65 -4.62 0.44 1.31
C ARG A 65 -4.24 1.88 0.99
N ASN A 66 -3.25 2.41 1.73
CA ASN A 66 -2.75 3.75 1.47
C ASN A 66 -2.11 3.85 0.08
N ARG A 67 -1.33 2.84 -0.31
CA ARG A 67 -0.72 2.80 -1.64
C ARG A 67 -1.79 2.81 -2.74
N LEU A 68 -2.87 2.05 -2.57
CA LEU A 68 -3.97 2.04 -3.53
C LEU A 68 -4.60 3.43 -3.67
N ARG A 69 -4.81 4.14 -2.55
CA ARG A 69 -5.35 5.51 -2.61
C ARG A 69 -4.42 6.44 -3.39
N LEU A 70 -3.12 6.35 -3.13
CA LEU A 70 -2.12 7.19 -3.80
C LEU A 70 -2.05 6.89 -5.29
N VAL A 71 -2.11 5.61 -5.65
CA VAL A 71 -2.08 5.18 -7.06
C VAL A 71 -3.35 5.64 -7.77
N ASP A 72 -4.52 5.47 -7.17
CA ASP A 72 -5.78 5.92 -7.77
C ASP A 72 -5.81 7.44 -7.97
N ALA A 73 -5.30 8.20 -7.00
CA ALA A 73 -5.18 9.65 -7.13
C ALA A 73 -4.23 10.03 -8.27
N ALA A 74 -3.12 9.31 -8.41
CA ALA A 74 -2.18 9.54 -9.50
C ALA A 74 -2.78 9.23 -10.87
N LEU A 75 -3.54 8.14 -10.98
CA LEU A 75 -4.26 7.80 -12.22
C LEU A 75 -5.27 8.89 -12.59
N ALA A 76 -5.96 9.45 -11.60
CA ALA A 76 -6.87 10.57 -11.83
C ALA A 76 -6.13 11.79 -12.38
N ARG A 77 -4.90 12.05 -11.89
CA ARG A 77 -4.08 13.15 -12.44
C ARG A 77 -3.62 12.87 -13.85
N VAL A 78 -3.32 11.62 -14.20
CA VAL A 78 -3.00 11.24 -15.58
C VAL A 78 -4.18 11.59 -16.49
N ASP A 79 -5.39 11.21 -16.07
CA ASP A 79 -6.60 11.50 -16.85
C ASP A 79 -6.89 13.01 -16.96
N ALA A 80 -6.59 13.76 -15.91
CA ALA A 80 -6.81 15.21 -15.88
C ALA A 80 -5.69 16.00 -16.57
N GLY A 81 -4.59 15.37 -16.97
CA GLY A 81 -3.46 16.05 -17.59
C GLY A 81 -2.57 16.82 -16.62
N THR A 82 -2.67 16.51 -15.32
CA THR A 82 -1.88 17.19 -14.26
C THR A 82 -0.81 16.31 -13.64
N TYR A 83 -0.66 15.09 -14.12
CA TYR A 83 0.36 14.17 -13.64
C TYR A 83 1.75 14.75 -13.84
N GLY A 84 2.64 14.52 -12.86
CA GLY A 84 4.03 14.96 -12.96
C GLY A 84 4.28 16.39 -12.49
N ARG A 85 3.28 17.05 -11.96
CA ARG A 85 3.44 18.36 -11.36
C ARG A 85 3.29 18.30 -9.85
N CYS A 86 4.18 18.99 -9.15
CA CYS A 86 4.15 19.04 -7.69
C CYS A 86 2.83 19.70 -7.22
N ALA A 87 2.11 19.03 -6.34
CA ALA A 87 0.84 19.53 -5.82
C ALA A 87 1.00 20.79 -4.95
N VAL A 88 2.20 20.99 -4.40
CA VAL A 88 2.49 22.12 -3.51
C VAL A 88 3.02 23.31 -4.29
N GLY A 89 4.07 23.10 -5.09
CA GLY A 89 4.75 24.20 -5.77
C GLY A 89 4.40 24.37 -7.24
N GLY A 90 3.77 23.38 -7.85
CA GLY A 90 3.41 23.43 -9.26
C GLY A 90 4.56 23.15 -10.23
N GLU A 91 5.79 23.00 -9.74
CA GLU A 91 6.94 22.69 -10.58
C GLU A 91 6.90 21.24 -11.08
N PRO A 92 7.55 20.92 -12.20
CA PRO A 92 7.61 19.55 -12.69
C PRO A 92 8.35 18.65 -11.69
N ILE A 93 7.81 17.44 -11.49
CA ILE A 93 8.50 16.40 -10.72
C ILE A 93 9.47 15.72 -11.69
N PRO A 94 10.75 15.53 -11.29
CA PRO A 94 11.72 14.86 -12.17
C PRO A 94 11.26 13.47 -12.60
N GLU A 95 11.50 13.13 -13.85
CA GLU A 95 11.11 11.82 -14.39
C GLU A 95 11.73 10.66 -13.60
N ALA A 96 12.98 10.82 -13.15
CA ALA A 96 13.64 9.80 -12.35
C ALA A 96 12.88 9.51 -11.06
N ARG A 97 12.32 10.55 -10.41
CA ARG A 97 11.50 10.37 -9.23
C ARG A 97 10.18 9.69 -9.56
N LEU A 98 9.56 10.07 -10.66
CA LEU A 98 8.30 9.45 -11.09
C LEU A 98 8.50 7.98 -11.49
N ALA A 99 9.63 7.65 -12.11
CA ALA A 99 9.94 6.26 -12.45
C ALA A 99 10.12 5.42 -11.18
N ALA A 100 10.73 5.97 -10.14
CA ALA A 100 10.94 5.28 -8.87
C ALA A 100 9.67 5.26 -8.01
N VAL A 101 8.89 6.34 -8.03
CA VAL A 101 7.67 6.51 -7.22
C VAL A 101 6.57 7.06 -8.12
N PRO A 102 5.94 6.19 -8.94
CA PRO A 102 4.95 6.67 -9.93
C PRO A 102 3.76 7.43 -9.32
N TRP A 103 3.42 7.15 -8.07
CA TRP A 103 2.32 7.82 -7.37
C TRP A 103 2.74 9.12 -6.68
N ALA A 104 3.99 9.57 -6.85
CA ALA A 104 4.45 10.79 -6.21
C ALA A 104 3.60 11.99 -6.64
N ALA A 105 3.13 12.75 -5.64
CA ALA A 105 2.33 13.95 -5.86
C ALA A 105 3.15 15.23 -5.67
N THR A 106 4.36 15.11 -5.11
CA THR A 106 5.22 16.24 -4.77
C THR A 106 6.65 15.97 -5.20
N CYS A 107 7.41 17.04 -5.43
CA CYS A 107 8.84 16.93 -5.63
C CYS A 107 9.56 16.67 -4.30
N VAL A 108 10.85 16.36 -4.35
CA VAL A 108 11.63 16.06 -3.15
C VAL A 108 11.62 17.23 -2.15
N ALA A 109 11.64 18.45 -2.65
CA ALA A 109 11.65 19.65 -1.80
C ALA A 109 10.35 19.83 -1.00
N HIS A 110 9.24 19.24 -1.47
CA HIS A 110 7.93 19.36 -0.82
C HIS A 110 7.41 18.02 -0.28
N ALA A 111 8.24 17.02 -0.27
CA ALA A 111 7.85 15.67 0.17
C ALA A 111 7.59 15.58 1.68
#